data_322d9fdc1d044f2d604f56dfca29ee60
#
_entry.id   322d9fdc1d044f2d604f56dfca29ee60
#
_cell.length_a   1.000
_cell.length_b   1.000
_cell.length_c   1.000
_cell.angle_alpha   90.00
_cell.angle_beta   90.00
_cell.angle_gamma   90.00
#
_symmetry.space_group_name_H-M   'P 1'
#
loop_
_entity.id
_entity.type
_entity.pdbx_description
1 polymer ?
#
loop_
_entity_poly.entity_id
_entity_poly.type
_entity_poly.pdbx_seq_one_letter_code
_entity_poly.pdbx_strand_id
1 'polypeptide(L)'
;MSKLLEGKVALITGAARGIGKALALRFAQEGADIAITDLVYNEAMEQTIGEISAYGTRVKGYASNAADFAATEAVVNTIKDDFGHIDVLVNNAGITKDGLMMRMTEAQWDAVLTVNLKSAFNFIHAITPIMMRQRSGSIISMSSVVGVHGNAGQCNYSASKAGMIGLTKSIAQEIGSRGIRANIIAPGFILTDMTLQLPEEVRAEWCKKIPLRRGGTPEDIANVALFLASDLSSYVSGQVIQVDGGMSM
;
A
#
# COMPACT_ATOMS: atom_id res chain seq x y z
N MET A 1 -1.06 -17.40 -21.60
CA MET A 1 -1.92 -17.29 -20.41
C MET A 1 -2.48 -15.87 -20.40
N SER A 2 -3.76 -15.66 -20.08
CA SER A 2 -4.32 -14.32 -19.90
C SER A 2 -3.63 -13.65 -18.70
N LYS A 3 -3.37 -12.35 -18.82
CA LYS A 3 -2.80 -11.54 -17.73
C LYS A 3 -3.84 -11.41 -16.60
N LEU A 4 -3.40 -11.46 -15.34
CA LEU A 4 -4.30 -11.51 -14.18
C LEU A 4 -5.07 -10.19 -13.94
N LEU A 5 -4.55 -9.06 -14.43
CA LEU A 5 -5.14 -7.72 -14.24
C LEU A 5 -5.43 -7.03 -15.59
N GLU A 6 -5.57 -7.80 -16.68
CA GLU A 6 -5.87 -7.22 -17.99
C GLU A 6 -7.19 -6.42 -17.96
N GLY A 7 -7.15 -5.16 -18.42
CA GLY A 7 -8.29 -4.25 -18.41
C GLY A 7 -8.68 -3.69 -17.04
N LYS A 8 -7.90 -3.93 -15.99
CA LYS A 8 -8.10 -3.34 -14.66
C LYS A 8 -7.30 -2.04 -14.53
N VAL A 9 -7.80 -1.13 -13.72
CA VAL A 9 -7.11 0.11 -13.32
C VAL A 9 -6.73 0.03 -11.85
N ALA A 10 -5.44 0.18 -11.55
CA ALA A 10 -4.92 0.17 -10.18
C ALA A 10 -4.40 1.54 -9.76
N LEU A 11 -4.96 2.08 -8.68
CA LEU A 11 -4.49 3.29 -7.99
C LEU A 11 -3.59 2.90 -6.82
N ILE A 12 -2.33 3.35 -6.84
CA ILE A 12 -1.32 3.02 -5.82
C ILE A 12 -0.75 4.30 -5.23
N THR A 13 -0.86 4.47 -3.90
CA THR A 13 -0.36 5.65 -3.20
C THR A 13 1.07 5.47 -2.72
N GLY A 14 1.89 6.56 -2.75
CA GLY A 14 3.30 6.48 -2.37
C GLY A 14 4.11 5.57 -3.30
N ALA A 15 3.85 5.65 -4.61
CA ALA A 15 4.37 4.68 -5.58
C ALA A 15 5.54 5.18 -6.44
N ALA A 16 6.11 6.34 -6.14
CA ALA A 16 7.30 6.82 -6.84
C ALA A 16 8.54 5.96 -6.60
N ARG A 17 8.58 5.14 -5.54
CA ARG A 17 9.73 4.27 -5.17
C ARG A 17 9.33 3.12 -4.25
N GLY A 18 10.31 2.27 -3.90
CA GLY A 18 10.19 1.22 -2.88
C GLY A 18 9.09 0.20 -3.18
N ILE A 19 8.34 -0.19 -2.16
CA ILE A 19 7.26 -1.18 -2.28
C ILE A 19 6.19 -0.71 -3.27
N GLY A 20 5.78 0.57 -3.19
CA GLY A 20 4.76 1.11 -4.08
C GLY A 20 5.14 1.03 -5.56
N LYS A 21 6.40 1.32 -5.90
CA LYS A 21 6.94 1.14 -7.26
C LYS A 21 6.90 -0.33 -7.69
N ALA A 22 7.34 -1.26 -6.83
CA ALA A 22 7.33 -2.68 -7.15
C ALA A 22 5.90 -3.22 -7.38
N LEU A 23 4.93 -2.76 -6.59
CA LEU A 23 3.51 -3.03 -6.79
C LEU A 23 3.04 -2.57 -8.17
N ALA A 24 3.36 -1.32 -8.54
CA ALA A 24 2.97 -0.74 -9.81
C ALA A 24 3.56 -1.49 -11.01
N LEU A 25 4.85 -1.82 -10.96
CA LEU A 25 5.53 -2.61 -11.97
C LEU A 25 4.92 -4.01 -12.10
N ARG A 26 4.68 -4.69 -10.98
CA ARG A 26 4.12 -6.05 -10.98
C ARG A 26 2.70 -6.09 -11.54
N PHE A 27 1.88 -5.09 -11.21
CA PHE A 27 0.52 -4.98 -11.74
C PHE A 27 0.50 -4.65 -13.24
N ALA A 28 1.40 -3.77 -13.70
CA ALA A 28 1.57 -3.47 -15.12
C ALA A 28 2.00 -4.69 -15.94
N GLN A 29 2.92 -5.50 -15.42
CA GLN A 29 3.31 -6.79 -16.03
C GLN A 29 2.11 -7.71 -16.26
N GLU A 30 1.13 -7.66 -15.37
CA GLU A 30 -0.11 -8.42 -15.45
C GLU A 30 -1.25 -7.67 -16.16
N GLY A 31 -0.92 -6.59 -16.86
CA GLY A 31 -1.84 -5.91 -17.78
C GLY A 31 -2.71 -4.82 -17.17
N ALA A 32 -2.50 -4.43 -15.92
CA ALA A 32 -3.22 -3.31 -15.34
C ALA A 32 -2.76 -1.97 -15.90
N ASP A 33 -3.69 -1.06 -16.15
CA ASP A 33 -3.41 0.37 -16.25
C ASP A 33 -3.13 0.93 -14.86
N ILE A 34 -2.16 1.84 -14.74
CA ILE A 34 -1.60 2.26 -13.46
C ILE A 34 -1.76 3.76 -13.23
N ALA A 35 -2.42 4.12 -12.13
CA ALA A 35 -2.39 5.46 -11.56
C ALA A 35 -1.52 5.45 -10.31
N ILE A 36 -0.46 6.26 -10.28
CA ILE A 36 0.39 6.41 -9.09
C ILE A 36 0.23 7.79 -8.49
N THR A 37 0.16 7.88 -7.15
CA THR A 37 0.19 9.17 -6.44
C THR A 37 1.40 9.24 -5.52
N ASP A 38 1.97 10.43 -5.38
CA ASP A 38 2.95 10.76 -4.35
C ASP A 38 2.80 12.23 -3.95
N LEU A 39 3.46 12.65 -2.86
CA LEU A 39 3.35 14.04 -2.36
C LEU A 39 3.80 15.07 -3.40
N VAL A 40 4.83 14.74 -4.18
CA VAL A 40 5.38 15.59 -5.22
C VAL A 40 5.57 14.81 -6.52
N TYR A 41 5.38 15.49 -7.64
CA TYR A 41 5.76 14.97 -8.96
C TYR A 41 7.23 15.32 -9.21
N ASN A 42 8.10 14.34 -9.20
CA ASN A 42 9.55 14.50 -9.29
C ASN A 42 10.18 13.44 -10.21
N GLU A 43 11.49 13.53 -10.39
CA GLU A 43 12.28 12.61 -11.24
C GLU A 43 12.07 11.13 -10.89
N ALA A 44 11.94 10.78 -9.59
CA ALA A 44 11.68 9.39 -9.18
C ALA A 44 10.31 8.90 -9.69
N MET A 45 9.30 9.76 -9.69
CA MET A 45 7.99 9.43 -10.26
C MET A 45 8.07 9.28 -11.78
N GLU A 46 8.78 10.18 -12.46
CA GLU A 46 8.99 10.12 -13.93
C GLU A 46 9.72 8.84 -14.34
N GLN A 47 10.77 8.47 -13.62
CA GLN A 47 11.49 7.22 -13.84
C GLN A 47 10.55 6.02 -13.67
N THR A 48 9.77 5.99 -12.61
CA THR A 48 8.81 4.89 -12.35
C THR A 48 7.75 4.80 -13.44
N ILE A 49 7.22 5.93 -13.93
CA ILE A 49 6.30 5.98 -15.08
C ILE A 49 6.96 5.41 -16.33
N GLY A 50 8.21 5.82 -16.62
CA GLY A 50 8.97 5.30 -17.75
C GLY A 50 9.14 3.78 -17.72
N GLU A 51 9.48 3.22 -16.56
CA GLU A 51 9.62 1.78 -16.38
C GLU A 51 8.28 1.02 -16.53
N ILE A 52 7.18 1.58 -16.01
CA ILE A 52 5.83 1.00 -16.15
C ILE A 52 5.39 1.02 -17.63
N SER A 53 5.64 2.13 -18.34
CA SER A 53 5.26 2.29 -19.75
C SER A 53 5.88 1.21 -20.66
N ALA A 54 7.04 0.66 -20.28
CA ALA A 54 7.70 -0.42 -21.03
C ALA A 54 6.86 -1.71 -21.12
N TYR A 55 5.86 -1.90 -20.26
CA TYR A 55 4.94 -3.05 -20.31
C TYR A 55 3.76 -2.85 -21.25
N GLY A 56 3.64 -1.65 -21.89
CA GLY A 56 2.58 -1.35 -22.85
C GLY A 56 1.22 -1.04 -22.22
N THR A 57 1.14 -0.86 -20.91
CA THR A 57 -0.06 -0.42 -20.20
C THR A 57 -0.08 1.10 -20.06
N ARG A 58 -1.25 1.68 -19.88
CA ARG A 58 -1.38 3.11 -19.63
C ARG A 58 -0.93 3.40 -18.20
N VAL A 59 -0.12 4.44 -18.03
CA VAL A 59 0.34 4.90 -16.71
C VAL A 59 0.26 6.41 -16.62
N LYS A 60 -0.15 6.92 -15.45
CA LYS A 60 -0.13 8.35 -15.15
C LYS A 60 0.20 8.60 -13.67
N GLY A 61 1.05 9.59 -13.42
CA GLY A 61 1.42 10.05 -12.09
C GLY A 61 0.68 11.32 -11.69
N TYR A 62 0.39 11.44 -10.40
CA TYR A 62 -0.32 12.60 -9.83
C TYR A 62 0.37 13.05 -8.54
N ALA A 63 0.66 14.35 -8.44
CA ALA A 63 1.05 14.96 -7.16
C ALA A 63 -0.20 15.14 -6.30
N SER A 64 -0.21 14.56 -5.09
CA SER A 64 -1.32 14.71 -4.15
C SER A 64 -0.85 14.50 -2.72
N ASN A 65 -1.23 15.42 -1.84
CA ASN A 65 -1.05 15.19 -0.40
C ASN A 65 -2.15 14.25 0.11
N ALA A 66 -1.81 12.98 0.28
CA ALA A 66 -2.72 11.94 0.78
C ALA A 66 -3.36 12.28 2.14
N ALA A 67 -2.71 13.13 2.95
CA ALA A 67 -3.22 13.57 4.24
C ALA A 67 -4.30 14.67 4.15
N ASP A 68 -4.43 15.31 2.99
CA ASP A 68 -5.45 16.32 2.72
C ASP A 68 -6.70 15.65 2.11
N PHE A 69 -7.83 15.80 2.78
CA PHE A 69 -9.08 15.16 2.38
C PHE A 69 -9.59 15.68 1.03
N ALA A 70 -9.65 17.00 0.86
CA ALA A 70 -10.17 17.61 -0.37
C ALA A 70 -9.25 17.35 -1.57
N ALA A 71 -7.92 17.42 -1.37
CA ALA A 71 -6.94 17.09 -2.40
C ALA A 71 -7.06 15.59 -2.82
N THR A 72 -7.34 14.70 -1.87
CA THR A 72 -7.54 13.28 -2.16
C THR A 72 -8.83 13.05 -2.97
N GLU A 73 -9.95 13.68 -2.63
CA GLU A 73 -11.17 13.59 -3.43
C GLU A 73 -10.96 14.12 -4.86
N ALA A 74 -10.29 15.27 -4.99
CA ALA A 74 -10.02 15.87 -6.28
C ALA A 74 -9.14 14.95 -7.16
N VAL A 75 -8.05 14.39 -6.62
CA VAL A 75 -7.17 13.52 -7.40
C VAL A 75 -7.85 12.19 -7.77
N VAL A 76 -8.65 11.59 -6.89
CA VAL A 76 -9.40 10.36 -7.20
C VAL A 76 -10.42 10.60 -8.31
N ASN A 77 -11.12 11.73 -8.30
CA ASN A 77 -12.04 12.10 -9.38
C ASN A 77 -11.29 12.31 -10.70
N THR A 78 -10.15 13.00 -10.68
CA THR A 78 -9.30 13.18 -11.87
C THR A 78 -8.83 11.83 -12.43
N ILE A 79 -8.38 10.90 -11.57
CA ILE A 79 -7.96 9.56 -11.97
C ILE A 79 -9.14 8.79 -12.60
N LYS A 80 -10.33 8.85 -11.98
CA LYS A 80 -11.53 8.22 -12.51
C LYS A 80 -11.92 8.81 -13.89
N ASP A 81 -11.76 10.10 -14.10
CA ASP A 81 -12.07 10.74 -15.39
C ASP A 81 -11.02 10.39 -16.46
N ASP A 82 -9.74 10.32 -16.08
CA ASP A 82 -8.64 9.92 -16.97
C ASP A 82 -8.75 8.43 -17.40
N PHE A 83 -9.10 7.52 -16.50
CA PHE A 83 -9.07 6.07 -16.74
C PHE A 83 -10.46 5.45 -16.96
N GLY A 84 -11.54 6.14 -16.60
CA GLY A 84 -12.92 5.68 -16.74
C GLY A 84 -13.44 4.90 -15.54
N HIS A 85 -12.62 4.12 -14.89
CA HIS A 85 -12.93 3.30 -13.71
C HIS A 85 -11.70 3.12 -12.82
N ILE A 86 -11.87 2.56 -11.61
CA ILE A 86 -10.77 2.18 -10.72
C ILE A 86 -11.15 0.86 -10.05
N ASP A 87 -10.40 -0.22 -10.31
CA ASP A 87 -10.69 -1.56 -9.81
C ASP A 87 -9.91 -1.92 -8.56
N VAL A 88 -8.69 -1.38 -8.42
CA VAL A 88 -7.82 -1.68 -7.30
C VAL A 88 -7.33 -0.39 -6.66
N LEU A 89 -7.46 -0.30 -5.34
CA LEU A 89 -6.80 0.71 -4.52
C LEU A 89 -5.74 0.06 -3.65
N VAL A 90 -4.50 0.56 -3.71
CA VAL A 90 -3.45 0.18 -2.76
C VAL A 90 -3.07 1.38 -1.90
N ASN A 91 -3.47 1.37 -0.63
CA ASN A 91 -3.05 2.34 0.39
C ASN A 91 -1.65 1.97 0.88
N ASN A 92 -0.61 2.47 0.20
CA ASN A 92 0.79 2.18 0.51
C ASN A 92 1.52 3.38 1.12
N ALA A 93 1.10 4.60 0.87
CA ALA A 93 1.73 5.80 1.43
C ALA A 93 1.90 5.72 2.95
N GLY A 94 3.09 6.04 3.44
CA GLY A 94 3.38 6.00 4.86
C GLY A 94 4.78 6.49 5.22
N ILE A 95 4.92 6.89 6.48
CA ILE A 95 6.18 7.37 7.07
C ILE A 95 6.40 6.73 8.44
N THR A 96 7.64 6.78 8.92
CA THR A 96 8.01 6.50 10.31
C THR A 96 8.59 7.76 10.96
N LYS A 97 8.38 7.91 12.26
CA LYS A 97 9.01 8.91 13.13
C LYS A 97 9.28 8.24 14.47
N ASP A 98 10.28 7.37 14.47
CA ASP A 98 10.59 6.48 15.58
C ASP A 98 11.17 7.25 16.78
N GLY A 99 10.86 6.79 17.98
CA GLY A 99 11.34 7.33 19.23
C GLY A 99 10.68 6.65 20.43
N LEU A 100 11.41 6.58 21.56
CA LEU A 100 10.86 6.06 22.81
C LEU A 100 9.65 6.92 23.24
N MET A 101 8.61 6.30 23.76
CA MET A 101 7.34 6.95 24.14
C MET A 101 7.56 8.21 24.98
N MET A 102 8.46 8.15 25.98
CA MET A 102 8.75 9.27 26.86
C MET A 102 9.42 10.47 26.19
N ARG A 103 9.95 10.30 24.96
CA ARG A 103 10.60 11.36 24.17
C ARG A 103 9.86 11.68 22.89
N MET A 104 8.80 10.95 22.58
CA MET A 104 8.01 11.17 21.37
C MET A 104 7.22 12.47 21.52
N THR A 105 7.35 13.36 20.55
CA THR A 105 6.59 14.61 20.52
C THR A 105 5.20 14.38 19.91
N GLU A 106 4.23 15.22 20.30
CA GLU A 106 2.90 15.24 19.69
C GLU A 106 2.97 15.39 18.16
N ALA A 107 3.85 16.26 17.66
CA ALA A 107 4.06 16.45 16.23
C ALA A 107 4.56 15.18 15.51
N GLN A 108 5.40 14.36 16.15
CA GLN A 108 5.82 13.07 15.60
C GLN A 108 4.67 12.05 15.56
N TRP A 109 3.85 12.04 16.61
CA TRP A 109 2.65 11.21 16.69
C TRP A 109 1.66 11.61 15.61
N ASP A 110 1.25 12.87 15.55
CA ASP A 110 0.25 13.37 14.60
C ASP A 110 0.68 13.19 13.14
N ALA A 111 1.95 13.45 12.83
CA ALA A 111 2.46 13.25 11.48
C ALA A 111 2.30 11.80 11.01
N VAL A 112 2.62 10.83 11.87
CA VAL A 112 2.52 9.40 11.51
C VAL A 112 1.06 8.96 11.40
N LEU A 113 0.19 9.33 12.35
CA LEU A 113 -1.24 9.00 12.26
C LEU A 113 -1.88 9.65 11.02
N THR A 114 -1.54 10.88 10.73
CA THR A 114 -2.10 11.64 9.61
C THR A 114 -1.65 11.05 8.27
N VAL A 115 -0.36 10.78 8.10
CA VAL A 115 0.14 10.26 6.82
C VAL A 115 -0.20 8.79 6.62
N ASN A 116 -0.16 7.94 7.66
CA ASN A 116 -0.36 6.50 7.49
C ASN A 116 -1.84 6.08 7.54
N LEU A 117 -2.60 6.60 8.52
CA LEU A 117 -3.96 6.13 8.77
C LEU A 117 -5.02 7.04 8.15
N LYS A 118 -4.92 8.37 8.39
CA LYS A 118 -5.89 9.31 7.83
C LYS A 118 -5.82 9.32 6.29
N SER A 119 -4.64 9.18 5.68
CA SER A 119 -4.52 9.08 4.22
C SER A 119 -5.30 7.89 3.66
N ALA A 120 -5.17 6.71 4.29
CA ALA A 120 -5.92 5.53 3.88
C ALA A 120 -7.43 5.74 4.01
N PHE A 121 -7.89 6.37 5.09
CA PHE A 121 -9.29 6.78 5.24
C PHE A 121 -9.71 7.70 4.10
N ASN A 122 -8.94 8.73 3.77
CA ASN A 122 -9.26 9.68 2.70
C ASN A 122 -9.44 8.97 1.35
N PHE A 123 -8.50 8.10 0.95
CA PHE A 123 -8.59 7.36 -0.31
C PHE A 123 -9.72 6.34 -0.31
N ILE A 124 -9.94 5.60 0.79
CA ILE A 124 -11.06 4.66 0.91
C ILE A 124 -12.40 5.42 0.79
N HIS A 125 -12.54 6.56 1.47
CA HIS A 125 -13.73 7.40 1.38
C HIS A 125 -14.00 7.84 -0.06
N ALA A 126 -13.00 8.38 -0.73
CA ALA A 126 -13.15 8.90 -2.09
C ALA A 126 -13.46 7.80 -3.13
N ILE A 127 -12.86 6.58 -2.98
CA ILE A 127 -13.04 5.49 -3.94
C ILE A 127 -14.33 4.70 -3.73
N THR A 128 -14.82 4.62 -2.49
CA THR A 128 -15.98 3.79 -2.13
C THR A 128 -17.21 4.08 -3.01
N PRO A 129 -17.64 5.32 -3.24
CA PRO A 129 -18.77 5.60 -4.13
C PRO A 129 -18.57 5.13 -5.57
N ILE A 130 -17.32 5.14 -6.06
CA ILE A 130 -16.94 4.69 -7.41
C ILE A 130 -17.10 3.18 -7.49
N MET A 131 -16.43 2.43 -6.62
CA MET A 131 -16.48 0.96 -6.57
C MET A 131 -17.89 0.43 -6.30
N MET A 132 -18.66 1.10 -5.42
CA MET A 132 -20.06 0.73 -5.17
C MET A 132 -20.94 0.82 -6.41
N ARG A 133 -20.75 1.84 -7.27
CA ARG A 133 -21.43 1.94 -8.55
C ARG A 133 -20.97 0.89 -9.56
N GLN A 134 -19.67 0.58 -9.57
CA GLN A 134 -19.09 -0.49 -10.40
C GLN A 134 -19.56 -1.88 -9.95
N ARG A 135 -19.94 -2.05 -8.66
CA ARG A 135 -20.24 -3.33 -8.02
C ARG A 135 -19.07 -4.31 -8.08
N SER A 136 -17.87 -3.78 -8.10
CA SER A 136 -16.62 -4.54 -8.05
C SER A 136 -15.48 -3.67 -7.53
N GLY A 137 -14.48 -4.29 -6.91
CA GLY A 137 -13.27 -3.61 -6.47
C GLY A 137 -12.43 -4.43 -5.49
N SER A 138 -11.16 -4.08 -5.39
CA SER A 138 -10.24 -4.62 -4.40
C SER A 138 -9.49 -3.49 -3.70
N ILE A 139 -9.64 -3.38 -2.39
CA ILE A 139 -8.91 -2.43 -1.54
C ILE A 139 -7.82 -3.20 -0.79
N ILE A 140 -6.59 -2.77 -0.92
CA ILE A 140 -5.42 -3.38 -0.27
C ILE A 140 -4.75 -2.30 0.59
N SER A 141 -4.66 -2.54 1.89
CA SER A 141 -4.04 -1.59 2.82
C SER A 141 -2.72 -2.15 3.35
N MET A 142 -1.64 -1.34 3.23
CA MET A 142 -0.31 -1.73 3.69
C MET A 142 -0.16 -1.43 5.19
N SER A 143 -0.35 -2.47 6.03
CA SER A 143 -0.03 -2.42 7.45
C SER A 143 1.46 -2.72 7.68
N SER A 144 1.78 -3.46 8.71
CA SER A 144 3.11 -3.96 9.08
C SER A 144 2.96 -5.05 10.13
N VAL A 145 3.93 -5.96 10.27
CA VAL A 145 4.01 -6.82 11.45
C VAL A 145 4.06 -6.02 12.75
N VAL A 146 4.63 -4.81 12.72
CA VAL A 146 4.62 -3.86 13.85
C VAL A 146 3.21 -3.40 14.21
N GLY A 147 2.29 -3.31 13.26
CA GLY A 147 0.88 -3.02 13.51
C GLY A 147 0.13 -4.20 14.14
N VAL A 148 0.64 -5.42 13.99
CA VAL A 148 0.05 -6.65 14.56
C VAL A 148 0.59 -6.93 15.96
N HIS A 149 1.91 -6.77 16.17
CA HIS A 149 2.61 -7.23 17.38
C HIS A 149 3.17 -6.09 18.24
N GLY A 150 3.24 -4.87 17.71
CA GLY A 150 3.95 -3.76 18.35
C GLY A 150 5.46 -3.83 18.15
N ASN A 151 6.14 -2.70 18.41
CA ASN A 151 7.60 -2.64 18.48
C ASN A 151 8.04 -1.47 19.38
N ALA A 152 9.03 -1.69 20.23
CA ALA A 152 9.60 -0.65 21.07
C ALA A 152 10.16 0.51 20.21
N GLY A 153 9.84 1.76 20.60
CA GLY A 153 10.24 2.94 19.86
C GLY A 153 9.35 3.30 18.65
N GLN A 154 8.28 2.54 18.39
CA GLN A 154 7.40 2.75 17.24
C GLN A 154 5.91 2.83 17.64
N CYS A 155 5.58 3.37 18.81
CA CYS A 155 4.19 3.37 19.29
C CYS A 155 3.24 4.14 18.36
N ASN A 156 3.65 5.26 17.77
CA ASN A 156 2.88 5.99 16.75
C ASN A 156 2.69 5.16 15.46
N TYR A 157 3.76 4.54 14.97
CA TYR A 157 3.72 3.71 13.78
C TYR A 157 2.86 2.45 14.01
N SER A 158 3.07 1.75 15.15
CA SER A 158 2.24 0.61 15.55
C SER A 158 0.76 0.99 15.61
N ALA A 159 0.43 2.09 16.27
CA ALA A 159 -0.95 2.58 16.39
C ALA A 159 -1.57 2.87 15.01
N SER A 160 -0.81 3.54 14.12
CA SER A 160 -1.28 3.84 12.75
C SER A 160 -1.54 2.58 11.93
N LYS A 161 -0.64 1.59 12.01
CA LYS A 161 -0.74 0.34 11.25
C LYS A 161 -1.78 -0.64 11.84
N ALA A 162 -1.97 -0.65 13.15
CA ALA A 162 -3.07 -1.35 13.81
C ALA A 162 -4.43 -0.72 13.48
N GLY A 163 -4.52 0.62 13.50
CA GLY A 163 -5.72 1.35 13.08
C GLY A 163 -6.14 1.05 11.65
N MET A 164 -5.16 0.89 10.74
CA MET A 164 -5.41 0.50 9.35
C MET A 164 -6.04 -0.90 9.24
N ILE A 165 -5.66 -1.84 10.12
CA ILE A 165 -6.28 -3.17 10.19
C ILE A 165 -7.75 -3.04 10.56
N GLY A 166 -8.06 -2.27 11.60
CA GLY A 166 -9.45 -2.02 12.04
C GLY A 166 -10.29 -1.35 10.96
N LEU A 167 -9.77 -0.27 10.36
CA LEU A 167 -10.42 0.45 9.26
C LEU A 167 -10.75 -0.50 8.10
N THR A 168 -9.77 -1.25 7.62
CA THR A 168 -9.95 -2.12 6.44
C THR A 168 -10.94 -3.26 6.72
N LYS A 169 -10.93 -3.86 7.92
CA LYS A 169 -11.90 -4.88 8.32
C LYS A 169 -13.33 -4.34 8.38
N SER A 170 -13.50 -3.11 8.88
CA SER A 170 -14.82 -2.46 8.93
C SER A 170 -15.37 -2.21 7.53
N ILE A 171 -14.53 -1.68 6.64
CA ILE A 171 -14.89 -1.46 5.22
C ILE A 171 -15.22 -2.77 4.51
N ALA A 172 -14.47 -3.85 4.77
CA ALA A 172 -14.77 -5.17 4.19
C ALA A 172 -16.19 -5.65 4.52
N GLN A 173 -16.67 -5.38 5.73
CA GLN A 173 -18.03 -5.71 6.16
C GLN A 173 -19.07 -4.78 5.55
N GLU A 174 -18.79 -3.47 5.51
CA GLU A 174 -19.73 -2.45 5.06
C GLU A 174 -20.06 -2.56 3.56
N ILE A 175 -19.04 -2.77 2.72
CA ILE A 175 -19.21 -2.73 1.26
C ILE A 175 -19.12 -4.11 0.58
N GLY A 176 -18.90 -5.18 1.33
CA GLY A 176 -18.74 -6.54 0.79
C GLY A 176 -19.94 -7.02 -0.01
N SER A 177 -21.17 -6.65 0.39
CA SER A 177 -22.40 -6.95 -0.34
C SER A 177 -22.49 -6.33 -1.75
N ARG A 178 -21.58 -5.41 -2.06
CA ARG A 178 -21.44 -4.79 -3.38
C ARG A 178 -20.36 -5.44 -4.25
N GLY A 179 -19.83 -6.60 -3.85
CA GLY A 179 -18.77 -7.29 -4.59
C GLY A 179 -17.40 -6.64 -4.44
N ILE A 180 -17.19 -5.83 -3.39
CA ILE A 180 -15.92 -5.15 -3.12
C ILE A 180 -15.22 -5.87 -1.98
N ARG A 181 -13.95 -6.24 -2.18
CA ARG A 181 -13.11 -6.88 -1.17
C ARG A 181 -12.15 -5.85 -0.56
N ALA A 182 -11.83 -5.99 0.71
CA ALA A 182 -10.83 -5.17 1.36
C ALA A 182 -9.94 -6.05 2.25
N ASN A 183 -8.62 -6.02 2.03
CA ASN A 183 -7.65 -6.85 2.73
C ASN A 183 -6.42 -6.04 3.15
N ILE A 184 -5.64 -6.62 4.03
CA ILE A 184 -4.45 -6.03 4.60
C ILE A 184 -3.24 -6.91 4.29
N ILE A 185 -2.14 -6.28 3.87
CA ILE A 185 -0.82 -6.89 3.86
C ILE A 185 -0.04 -6.32 5.05
N ALA A 186 0.61 -7.17 5.81
CA ALA A 186 1.49 -6.80 6.92
C ALA A 186 2.93 -7.24 6.60
N PRO A 187 3.74 -6.38 5.94
CA PRO A 187 5.13 -6.69 5.64
C PRO A 187 5.97 -6.84 6.92
N GLY A 188 6.94 -7.75 6.89
CA GLY A 188 8.01 -7.85 7.87
C GLY A 188 9.19 -6.94 7.53
N PHE A 189 10.42 -7.47 7.68
CA PHE A 189 11.65 -6.76 7.32
C PHE A 189 11.88 -6.86 5.81
N ILE A 190 11.62 -5.76 5.08
CA ILE A 190 11.74 -5.68 3.62
C ILE A 190 12.94 -4.82 3.24
N LEU A 191 13.76 -5.34 2.31
CA LEU A 191 14.93 -4.65 1.77
C LEU A 191 14.48 -3.56 0.79
N THR A 192 14.46 -2.33 1.26
CA THR A 192 14.15 -1.12 0.51
C THR A 192 15.29 -0.13 0.67
N ASP A 193 15.30 0.96 -0.10
CA ASP A 193 16.31 2.02 0.06
C ASP A 193 16.45 2.49 1.52
N MET A 194 15.34 2.52 2.26
CA MET A 194 15.34 2.89 3.68
C MET A 194 16.09 1.88 4.55
N THR A 195 15.85 0.59 4.37
CA THR A 195 16.48 -0.48 5.17
C THR A 195 17.90 -0.80 4.69
N LEU A 196 18.21 -0.54 3.42
CA LEU A 196 19.55 -0.67 2.87
C LEU A 196 20.53 0.38 3.45
N GLN A 197 20.05 1.49 4.01
CA GLN A 197 20.86 2.47 4.73
C GLN A 197 21.34 1.95 6.10
N LEU A 198 20.75 0.88 6.64
CA LEU A 198 21.23 0.24 7.87
C LEU A 198 22.59 -0.43 7.63
N PRO A 199 23.49 -0.44 8.63
CA PRO A 199 24.76 -1.19 8.55
C PRO A 199 24.51 -2.66 8.18
N GLU A 200 25.40 -3.22 7.38
CA GLU A 200 25.28 -4.60 6.89
C GLU A 200 25.17 -5.62 8.05
N GLU A 201 25.93 -5.41 9.12
CA GLU A 201 25.89 -6.25 10.31
C GLU A 201 24.50 -6.28 10.95
N VAL A 202 23.84 -5.11 11.05
CA VAL A 202 22.48 -4.99 11.58
C VAL A 202 21.47 -5.73 10.69
N ARG A 203 21.60 -5.56 9.38
CA ARG A 203 20.74 -6.29 8.42
C ARG A 203 20.94 -7.80 8.51
N ALA A 204 22.18 -8.27 8.61
CA ALA A 204 22.51 -9.68 8.76
C ALA A 204 21.93 -10.26 10.06
N GLU A 205 21.99 -9.51 11.17
CA GLU A 205 21.38 -9.94 12.43
C GLU A 205 19.84 -10.07 12.34
N TRP A 206 19.18 -9.14 11.66
CA TRP A 206 17.74 -9.26 11.40
C TRP A 206 17.42 -10.49 10.55
N CYS A 207 18.19 -10.71 9.48
CA CYS A 207 17.99 -11.89 8.62
C CYS A 207 18.20 -13.22 9.37
N LYS A 208 19.12 -13.28 10.35
CA LYS A 208 19.31 -14.46 11.19
C LYS A 208 18.11 -14.81 12.06
N LYS A 209 17.31 -13.80 12.45
CA LYS A 209 16.11 -14.00 13.28
C LYS A 209 14.89 -14.43 12.45
N ILE A 210 14.90 -14.16 11.15
CA ILE A 210 13.82 -14.55 10.24
C ILE A 210 13.97 -16.05 9.89
N PRO A 211 12.94 -16.89 10.05
CA PRO A 211 12.99 -18.31 9.70
C PRO A 211 13.46 -18.58 8.28
N LEU A 212 13.03 -17.81 7.28
CA LEU A 212 13.50 -17.92 5.89
C LEU A 212 14.92 -17.38 5.67
N ARG A 213 15.61 -16.89 6.72
CA ARG A 213 17.04 -16.48 6.73
C ARG A 213 17.40 -15.39 5.72
N ARG A 214 16.42 -14.60 5.28
CA ARG A 214 16.61 -13.43 4.42
C ARG A 214 15.62 -12.33 4.77
N GLY A 215 15.95 -11.11 4.43
CA GLY A 215 14.94 -10.04 4.30
C GLY A 215 14.01 -10.31 3.11
N GLY A 216 12.79 -9.87 3.20
CA GLY A 216 11.88 -9.85 2.06
C GLY A 216 12.30 -8.79 1.03
N THR A 217 11.87 -8.93 -0.21
CA THR A 217 12.02 -7.90 -1.24
C THR A 217 10.70 -7.19 -1.51
N PRO A 218 10.70 -6.01 -2.12
CA PRO A 218 9.48 -5.37 -2.58
C PRO A 218 8.62 -6.27 -3.48
N GLU A 219 9.25 -7.17 -4.26
CA GLU A 219 8.58 -8.14 -5.14
C GLU A 219 7.86 -9.23 -4.34
N ASP A 220 8.39 -9.66 -3.19
CA ASP A 220 7.68 -10.59 -2.29
C ASP A 220 6.32 -10.00 -1.88
N ILE A 221 6.29 -8.70 -1.58
CA ILE A 221 5.05 -7.97 -1.24
C ILE A 221 4.16 -7.81 -2.47
N ALA A 222 4.73 -7.44 -3.60
CA ALA A 222 3.99 -7.20 -4.84
C ALA A 222 3.27 -8.47 -5.34
N ASN A 223 3.85 -9.64 -5.16
CA ASN A 223 3.22 -10.91 -5.54
C ASN A 223 1.98 -11.22 -4.68
N VAL A 224 2.02 -10.95 -3.38
CA VAL A 224 0.84 -11.11 -2.51
C VAL A 224 -0.23 -10.06 -2.83
N ALA A 225 0.20 -8.83 -3.13
CA ALA A 225 -0.74 -7.79 -3.55
C ALA A 225 -1.41 -8.12 -4.89
N LEU A 226 -0.69 -8.70 -5.84
CA LEU A 226 -1.24 -9.19 -7.10
C LEU A 226 -2.32 -10.26 -6.86
N PHE A 227 -2.06 -11.24 -5.98
CA PHE A 227 -3.08 -12.22 -5.58
C PHE A 227 -4.33 -11.52 -5.05
N LEU A 228 -4.18 -10.55 -4.14
CA LEU A 228 -5.31 -9.81 -3.57
C LEU A 228 -6.02 -8.88 -4.57
N ALA A 229 -5.31 -8.36 -5.56
CA ALA A 229 -5.89 -7.52 -6.62
C ALA A 229 -6.68 -8.34 -7.65
N SER A 230 -6.31 -9.59 -7.87
CA SER A 230 -6.87 -10.47 -8.90
C SER A 230 -8.07 -11.29 -8.41
N ASP A 231 -8.75 -11.95 -9.35
CA ASP A 231 -9.88 -12.85 -9.07
C ASP A 231 -9.46 -14.15 -8.36
N LEU A 232 -8.15 -14.45 -8.28
CA LEU A 232 -7.62 -15.55 -7.47
C LEU A 232 -8.00 -15.46 -5.99
N SER A 233 -8.28 -14.24 -5.52
CA SER A 233 -8.69 -13.96 -4.14
C SER A 233 -10.17 -13.57 -4.01
N SER A 234 -11.03 -14.02 -4.94
CA SER A 234 -12.45 -13.63 -5.02
C SER A 234 -13.26 -13.90 -3.74
N TYR A 235 -12.81 -14.84 -2.90
CA TYR A 235 -13.45 -15.15 -1.61
C TYR A 235 -12.61 -14.75 -0.39
N VAL A 236 -11.61 -13.88 -0.59
CA VAL A 236 -10.71 -13.37 0.47
C VAL A 236 -11.06 -11.92 0.77
N SER A 237 -11.64 -11.64 1.94
CA SER A 237 -11.97 -10.28 2.40
C SER A 237 -11.80 -10.17 3.91
N GLY A 238 -11.37 -9.01 4.41
CA GLY A 238 -11.14 -8.74 5.83
C GLY A 238 -9.88 -9.39 6.42
N GLN A 239 -9.00 -9.98 5.59
CA GLN A 239 -7.84 -10.73 6.06
C GLN A 239 -6.61 -9.86 6.25
N VAL A 240 -5.78 -10.26 7.23
CA VAL A 240 -4.43 -9.73 7.43
C VAL A 240 -3.44 -10.80 6.98
N ILE A 241 -2.73 -10.54 5.89
CA ILE A 241 -1.70 -11.45 5.38
C ILE A 241 -0.33 -10.91 5.78
N GLN A 242 0.34 -11.61 6.68
CA GLN A 242 1.72 -11.31 7.04
C GLN A 242 2.65 -11.83 5.94
N VAL A 243 3.56 -10.97 5.47
CA VAL A 243 4.57 -11.30 4.45
C VAL A 243 5.93 -10.97 5.06
N ASP A 244 6.41 -11.86 5.91
CA ASP A 244 7.49 -11.58 6.85
C ASP A 244 8.53 -12.71 6.98
N GLY A 245 8.43 -13.77 6.17
CA GLY A 245 9.32 -14.90 6.22
C GLY A 245 9.24 -15.74 7.50
N GLY A 246 8.13 -15.63 8.23
CA GLY A 246 7.91 -16.27 9.52
C GLY A 246 8.48 -15.49 10.72
N MET A 247 8.85 -14.22 10.53
CA MET A 247 9.46 -13.37 11.57
C MET A 247 8.56 -13.22 12.80
N SER A 248 7.26 -13.26 12.62
CA SER A 248 6.25 -12.94 13.64
C SER A 248 5.40 -14.16 14.05
N MET A 249 5.97 -15.34 13.96
CA MET A 249 5.35 -16.57 14.48
C MET A 249 5.56 -16.72 15.98
#